data_bd279a9c3cb8632765b1a86be9c7cda6
#
_entry.id   bd279a9c3cb8632765b1a86be9c7cda6
#
_cell.length_a   1.000
_cell.length_b   1.000
_cell.length_c   1.000
_cell.angle_alpha   90.00
_cell.angle_beta   90.00
_cell.angle_gamma   90.00
#
_symmetry.space_group_name_H-M   'P 1'
#
loop_
_entity.id
_entity.type
_entity.pdbx_description
1 polymer ?
#
loop_
_entity_poly.entity_id
_entity_poly.type
_entity_poly.pdbx_seq_one_letter_code
_entity_poly.pdbx_strand_id
1 'polypeptide(L)'
;MNMEFDEIRPYHDEELPQIYEELIADPAFQQVASAVFPEVPFEALAQKMRACKTKLEFQKAFCYVILRKFSRDTTQGVTLDHTAQPEHKSAYTYISNHRDIILDSGFLSVELIDKGMDTVEIAIGDNLLIYPWIKKFVRVNKSFIVQRTLTMRQMLESSGRMSRYMHHTIKDKNQSIWIAQREGRAKDSNDRT
;
A
#
# COMPACT_ATOMS: atom_id res chain seq x y z
N MET A 1 -5.86 -6.60 -21.66
CA MET A 1 -5.23 -5.92 -20.51
C MET A 1 -5.29 -4.43 -20.78
N ASN A 2 -5.83 -3.61 -19.89
CA ASN A 2 -5.95 -2.17 -20.14
C ASN A 2 -4.60 -1.50 -19.81
N MET A 3 -3.78 -1.22 -20.81
CA MET A 3 -2.44 -0.59 -20.65
C MET A 3 -2.50 0.85 -20.10
N GLU A 4 -3.69 1.46 -20.04
CA GLU A 4 -3.88 2.84 -19.56
C GLU A 4 -3.36 3.05 -18.13
N PHE A 5 -3.42 2.01 -17.29
CA PHE A 5 -3.10 2.11 -15.87
C PHE A 5 -1.75 1.49 -15.48
N ASP A 6 -0.98 0.91 -16.42
CA ASP A 6 0.23 0.14 -16.11
C ASP A 6 1.30 0.94 -15.33
N GLU A 7 1.37 2.24 -15.55
CA GLU A 7 2.32 3.10 -14.85
C GLU A 7 1.95 3.36 -13.38
N ILE A 8 0.65 3.32 -13.06
CA ILE A 8 0.15 3.73 -11.74
C ILE A 8 -0.40 2.59 -10.89
N ARG A 9 -0.92 1.52 -11.47
CA ARG A 9 -1.55 0.39 -10.76
C ARG A 9 -0.56 -0.40 -9.89
N PRO A 10 -1.01 -1.12 -8.85
CA PRO A 10 -0.26 -2.22 -8.27
C PRO A 10 0.10 -3.27 -9.32
N TYR A 11 1.10 -4.08 -9.07
CA TYR A 11 1.39 -5.23 -9.92
C TYR A 11 0.22 -6.23 -9.91
N HIS A 12 0.00 -6.94 -11.03
CA HIS A 12 -0.80 -8.15 -11.02
C HIS A 12 -0.06 -9.27 -10.29
N ASP A 13 -0.79 -10.26 -9.77
CA ASP A 13 -0.16 -11.33 -9.00
C ASP A 13 0.77 -12.19 -9.86
N GLU A 14 0.50 -12.29 -11.16
CA GLU A 14 1.34 -12.98 -12.15
C GLU A 14 2.70 -12.29 -12.38
N GLU A 15 2.80 -10.98 -12.09
CA GLU A 15 4.04 -10.22 -12.22
C GLU A 15 4.97 -10.39 -10.99
N LEU A 16 4.41 -10.84 -9.85
CA LEU A 16 5.12 -10.88 -8.57
C LEU A 16 6.42 -11.71 -8.59
N PRO A 17 6.47 -12.90 -9.22
CA PRO A 17 7.71 -13.69 -9.22
C PRO A 17 8.90 -12.92 -9.79
N GLN A 18 8.72 -12.23 -10.92
CA GLN A 18 9.76 -11.41 -11.52
C GLN A 18 10.15 -10.23 -10.62
N ILE A 19 9.15 -9.51 -10.08
CA ILE A 19 9.38 -8.33 -9.24
C ILE A 19 10.07 -8.72 -7.93
N TYR A 20 9.79 -9.89 -7.37
CA TYR A 20 10.50 -10.38 -6.20
C TYR A 20 11.98 -10.60 -6.49
N GLU A 21 12.35 -11.22 -7.62
CA GLU A 21 13.76 -11.41 -7.97
C GLU A 21 14.48 -10.05 -8.16
N GLU A 22 13.80 -9.06 -8.77
CA GLU A 22 14.35 -7.72 -8.92
C GLU A 22 14.55 -6.99 -7.58
N LEU A 23 13.63 -7.18 -6.62
CA LEU A 23 13.77 -6.64 -5.25
C LEU A 23 14.85 -7.37 -4.48
N ILE A 24 14.88 -8.70 -4.55
CA ILE A 24 15.87 -9.54 -3.85
C ILE A 24 17.30 -9.24 -4.35
N ALA A 25 17.46 -8.92 -5.62
CA ALA A 25 18.76 -8.56 -6.20
C ALA A 25 19.23 -7.12 -5.87
N ASP A 26 18.34 -6.26 -5.34
CA ASP A 26 18.68 -4.85 -5.04
C ASP A 26 19.38 -4.73 -3.67
N PRO A 27 20.66 -4.27 -3.61
CA PRO A 27 21.40 -4.20 -2.34
C PRO A 27 20.78 -3.26 -1.30
N ALA A 28 20.15 -2.16 -1.74
CA ALA A 28 19.51 -1.22 -0.82
C ALA A 28 18.25 -1.83 -0.20
N PHE A 29 17.47 -2.58 -0.99
CA PHE A 29 16.35 -3.35 -0.46
C PHE A 29 16.82 -4.43 0.53
N GLN A 30 17.90 -5.17 0.22
CA GLN A 30 18.47 -6.17 1.12
C GLN A 30 18.85 -5.57 2.47
N GLN A 31 19.54 -4.41 2.43
CA GLN A 31 19.95 -3.71 3.64
C GLN A 31 18.75 -3.30 4.50
N VAL A 32 17.73 -2.72 3.89
CA VAL A 32 16.51 -2.29 4.61
C VAL A 32 15.74 -3.49 5.15
N ALA A 33 15.54 -4.53 4.35
CA ALA A 33 14.85 -5.74 4.78
C ALA A 33 15.54 -6.43 5.96
N SER A 34 16.88 -6.51 5.92
CA SER A 34 17.67 -7.07 7.03
C SER A 34 17.61 -6.21 8.29
N ALA A 35 17.54 -4.88 8.16
CA ALA A 35 17.37 -3.99 9.31
C ALA A 35 15.98 -4.09 9.94
N VAL A 36 14.95 -4.31 9.14
CA VAL A 36 13.56 -4.49 9.62
C VAL A 36 13.35 -5.86 10.28
N PHE A 37 14.05 -6.88 9.81
CA PHE A 37 13.97 -8.25 10.32
C PHE A 37 15.35 -8.77 10.80
N PRO A 38 15.96 -8.16 11.83
CA PRO A 38 17.34 -8.45 12.21
C PRO A 38 17.57 -9.90 12.67
N GLU A 39 16.53 -10.57 13.15
CA GLU A 39 16.59 -11.94 13.63
C GLU A 39 16.45 -13.00 12.50
N VAL A 40 16.17 -12.56 11.26
CA VAL A 40 15.91 -13.46 10.14
C VAL A 40 16.96 -13.25 9.05
N PRO A 41 17.71 -14.31 8.66
CA PRO A 41 18.64 -14.21 7.54
C PRO A 41 17.93 -13.75 6.27
N PHE A 42 18.58 -12.86 5.49
CA PHE A 42 17.96 -12.30 4.27
C PHE A 42 17.49 -13.39 3.29
N GLU A 43 18.27 -14.47 3.12
CA GLU A 43 17.86 -15.58 2.25
C GLU A 43 16.54 -16.23 2.68
N ALA A 44 16.28 -16.33 3.97
CA ALA A 44 15.00 -16.84 4.48
C ALA A 44 13.84 -15.85 4.17
N LEU A 45 14.10 -14.54 4.23
CA LEU A 45 13.14 -13.52 3.79
C LEU A 45 12.86 -13.65 2.29
N ALA A 46 13.91 -13.83 1.48
CA ALA A 46 13.81 -14.01 0.04
C ALA A 46 12.97 -15.26 -0.32
N GLN A 47 13.23 -16.39 0.34
CA GLN A 47 12.44 -17.61 0.15
C GLN A 47 10.99 -17.40 0.54
N LYS A 48 10.72 -16.70 1.64
CA LYS A 48 9.36 -16.35 2.07
C LYS A 48 8.66 -15.44 1.06
N MET A 49 9.37 -14.48 0.44
CA MET A 49 8.82 -13.65 -0.63
C MET A 49 8.43 -14.49 -1.84
N ARG A 50 9.32 -15.38 -2.32
CA ARG A 50 9.06 -16.29 -3.44
C ARG A 50 7.87 -17.22 -3.21
N ALA A 51 7.59 -17.56 -1.96
CA ALA A 51 6.46 -18.40 -1.59
C ALA A 51 5.10 -17.67 -1.70
N CYS A 52 5.08 -16.34 -1.60
CA CYS A 52 3.86 -15.53 -1.71
C CYS A 52 3.38 -15.48 -3.17
N LYS A 53 2.17 -16.00 -3.44
CA LYS A 53 1.58 -16.04 -4.77
C LYS A 53 0.70 -14.83 -5.07
N THR A 54 0.24 -14.15 -4.02
CA THR A 54 -0.62 -12.97 -4.13
C THR A 54 -0.08 -11.82 -3.30
N LYS A 55 -0.46 -10.59 -3.66
CA LYS A 55 -0.14 -9.38 -2.87
C LYS A 55 -0.68 -9.48 -1.44
N LEU A 56 -1.84 -10.08 -1.26
CA LEU A 56 -2.42 -10.27 0.08
C LEU A 56 -1.57 -11.24 0.93
N GLU A 57 -1.06 -12.33 0.34
CA GLU A 57 -0.12 -13.23 1.04
C GLU A 57 1.16 -12.49 1.43
N PHE A 58 1.71 -11.68 0.53
CA PHE A 58 2.86 -10.84 0.83
C PHE A 58 2.58 -9.87 1.99
N GLN A 59 1.44 -9.18 1.96
CA GLN A 59 1.05 -8.27 3.04
C GLN A 59 0.92 -8.99 4.39
N LYS A 60 0.28 -10.17 4.41
CA LYS A 60 0.16 -11.01 5.61
C LYS A 60 1.52 -11.50 6.12
N ALA A 61 2.40 -11.90 5.20
CA ALA A 61 3.70 -12.47 5.56
C ALA A 61 4.71 -11.43 6.10
N PHE A 62 4.61 -10.17 5.66
CA PHE A 62 5.59 -9.11 5.97
C PHE A 62 4.95 -7.89 6.63
N CYS A 63 4.11 -7.15 5.92
CA CYS A 63 3.60 -5.86 6.40
C CYS A 63 2.75 -6.00 7.67
N TYR A 64 1.85 -6.97 7.70
CA TYR A 64 1.03 -7.27 8.88
C TYR A 64 1.88 -7.61 10.10
N VAL A 65 2.89 -8.47 9.94
CA VAL A 65 3.77 -8.89 11.05
C VAL A 65 4.52 -7.69 11.63
N ILE A 66 5.08 -6.83 10.77
CA ILE A 66 5.78 -5.60 11.19
C ILE A 66 4.84 -4.65 11.94
N LEU A 67 3.68 -4.37 11.35
CA LEU A 67 2.73 -3.41 11.91
C LEU A 67 2.11 -3.91 13.22
N ARG A 68 1.84 -5.20 13.34
CA ARG A 68 1.39 -5.81 14.60
C ARG A 68 2.45 -5.74 15.69
N LYS A 69 3.69 -6.03 15.33
CA LYS A 69 4.82 -5.88 16.26
C LYS A 69 4.96 -4.41 16.69
N PHE A 70 4.95 -3.49 15.74
CA PHE A 70 5.02 -2.05 16.01
C PHE A 70 3.88 -1.59 16.94
N SER A 71 2.64 -1.94 16.62
CA SER A 71 1.48 -1.59 17.44
C SER A 71 1.65 -2.07 18.89
N ARG A 72 2.03 -3.35 19.07
CA ARG A 72 2.22 -3.93 20.41
C ARG A 72 3.35 -3.26 21.19
N ASP A 73 4.47 -2.94 20.52
CA ASP A 73 5.69 -2.48 21.18
C ASP A 73 5.68 -0.97 21.45
N THR A 74 4.85 -0.18 20.73
CA THR A 74 4.89 1.30 20.79
C THR A 74 3.55 1.97 21.12
N THR A 75 2.45 1.22 21.24
CA THR A 75 1.13 1.78 21.55
C THR A 75 0.45 1.01 22.70
N GLN A 76 -0.61 1.58 23.24
CA GLN A 76 -1.49 0.90 24.20
C GLN A 76 -2.54 0.00 23.51
N GLY A 77 -2.48 -0.09 22.19
CA GLY A 77 -3.38 -0.85 21.35
C GLY A 77 -4.01 0.01 20.26
N VAL A 78 -4.55 -0.65 19.24
CA VAL A 78 -5.33 -0.04 18.16
C VAL A 78 -6.74 -0.59 18.29
N THR A 79 -7.74 0.29 18.26
CA THR A 79 -9.16 -0.09 18.31
C THR A 79 -9.86 0.39 17.06
N LEU A 80 -10.79 -0.43 16.57
CA LEU A 80 -11.62 -0.08 15.42
C LEU A 80 -13.08 -0.01 15.87
N ASP A 81 -13.68 1.17 15.72
CA ASP A 81 -15.13 1.33 15.87
C ASP A 81 -15.82 0.99 14.53
N HIS A 82 -16.75 0.04 14.58
CA HIS A 82 -17.45 -0.52 13.43
C HIS A 82 -18.88 -0.01 13.27
N THR A 83 -19.15 1.23 13.54
CA THR A 83 -20.53 1.75 13.41
C THR A 83 -21.11 1.57 12.00
N ALA A 84 -20.27 1.68 10.96
CA ALA A 84 -20.71 1.53 9.58
C ALA A 84 -20.86 0.07 9.11
N GLN A 85 -20.29 -0.91 9.80
CA GLN A 85 -20.33 -2.35 9.49
C GLN A 85 -20.19 -2.66 7.99
N PRO A 86 -19.03 -2.38 7.35
CA PRO A 86 -18.88 -2.62 5.93
C PRO A 86 -19.06 -4.10 5.58
N GLU A 87 -19.76 -4.36 4.48
CA GLU A 87 -19.98 -5.71 3.99
C GLU A 87 -18.71 -6.30 3.41
N HIS A 88 -18.40 -7.56 3.75
CA HIS A 88 -17.16 -8.24 3.32
C HIS A 88 -17.03 -8.38 1.79
N LYS A 89 -18.13 -8.36 1.04
CA LYS A 89 -18.16 -8.57 -0.41
C LYS A 89 -18.22 -7.29 -1.22
N SER A 90 -18.28 -6.13 -0.56
CA SER A 90 -18.40 -4.83 -1.24
C SER A 90 -17.07 -4.08 -1.21
N ALA A 91 -16.78 -3.37 -2.29
CA ALA A 91 -15.62 -2.48 -2.35
C ALA A 91 -15.99 -1.07 -1.87
N TYR A 92 -15.08 -0.46 -1.10
CA TYR A 92 -15.27 0.85 -0.47
C TYR A 92 -14.10 1.79 -0.78
N THR A 93 -14.38 3.08 -0.77
CA THR A 93 -13.35 4.11 -0.65
C THR A 93 -13.22 4.49 0.81
N TYR A 94 -12.09 4.12 1.43
CA TYR A 94 -11.75 4.54 2.79
C TYR A 94 -11.03 5.88 2.72
N ILE A 95 -11.51 6.85 3.48
CA ILE A 95 -10.93 8.19 3.56
C ILE A 95 -10.57 8.45 5.02
N SER A 96 -9.33 8.84 5.28
CA SER A 96 -8.89 9.21 6.63
C SER A 96 -8.13 10.52 6.64
N ASN A 97 -7.96 11.07 7.81
CA ASN A 97 -6.96 12.11 8.07
C ASN A 97 -5.57 11.57 7.66
N HIS A 98 -4.65 12.48 7.34
CA HIS A 98 -3.29 12.10 6.99
C HIS A 98 -2.30 12.55 8.07
N ARG A 99 -1.92 11.62 8.93
CA ARG A 99 -0.99 11.84 10.05
C ARG A 99 0.36 11.20 9.81
N ASP A 100 0.37 9.99 9.24
CA ASP A 100 1.57 9.20 9.00
C ASP A 100 1.56 8.59 7.59
N ILE A 101 2.75 8.44 6.98
CA ILE A 101 2.89 7.92 5.62
C ILE A 101 2.54 6.42 5.55
N ILE A 102 2.86 5.68 6.61
CA ILE A 102 2.77 4.22 6.66
C ILE A 102 1.60 3.79 7.55
N LEU A 103 1.44 4.41 8.72
CA LEU A 103 0.56 3.90 9.76
C LEU A 103 -0.92 4.09 9.44
N ASP A 104 -1.30 5.19 8.76
CA ASP A 104 -2.71 5.47 8.47
C ASP A 104 -3.35 4.34 7.66
N SER A 105 -2.80 4.03 6.48
CA SER A 105 -3.27 2.93 5.63
C SER A 105 -2.85 1.55 6.14
N GLY A 106 -1.71 1.50 6.85
CA GLY A 106 -1.15 0.28 7.40
C GLY A 106 -2.05 -0.31 8.49
N PHE A 107 -2.47 0.47 9.48
CA PHE A 107 -3.37 -0.01 10.53
C PHE A 107 -4.76 -0.35 9.98
N LEU A 108 -5.28 0.41 9.01
CA LEU A 108 -6.51 0.00 8.32
C LEU A 108 -6.34 -1.39 7.69
N SER A 109 -5.24 -1.64 6.99
CA SER A 109 -4.98 -2.95 6.37
C SER A 109 -4.86 -4.07 7.40
N VAL A 110 -4.23 -3.79 8.55
CA VAL A 110 -4.14 -4.76 9.67
C VAL A 110 -5.53 -5.10 10.18
N GLU A 111 -6.36 -4.11 10.46
CA GLU A 111 -7.71 -4.32 10.98
C GLU A 111 -8.62 -5.07 9.98
N LEU A 112 -8.48 -4.77 8.68
CA LEU A 112 -9.21 -5.51 7.63
C LEU A 112 -8.78 -6.98 7.58
N ILE A 113 -7.47 -7.28 7.66
CA ILE A 113 -6.96 -8.66 7.72
C ILE A 113 -7.55 -9.40 8.94
N ASP A 114 -7.57 -8.78 10.12
CA ASP A 114 -8.10 -9.39 11.34
C ASP A 114 -9.61 -9.68 11.26
N LYS A 115 -10.32 -8.91 10.44
CA LYS A 115 -11.75 -9.16 10.15
C LYS A 115 -11.97 -10.17 9.02
N GLY A 116 -10.90 -10.75 8.47
CA GLY A 116 -10.99 -11.69 7.34
C GLY A 116 -11.37 -11.03 6.01
N MET A 117 -11.22 -9.70 5.93
CA MET A 117 -11.45 -8.92 4.70
C MET A 117 -10.17 -8.81 3.88
N ASP A 118 -10.33 -8.51 2.58
CA ASP A 118 -9.19 -8.10 1.76
C ASP A 118 -8.74 -6.69 2.14
N THR A 119 -7.45 -6.40 1.93
CA THR A 119 -6.86 -5.09 2.18
C THR A 119 -7.21 -4.10 1.06
N VAL A 120 -6.87 -2.84 1.27
CA VAL A 120 -7.14 -1.75 0.32
C VAL A 120 -5.99 -1.56 -0.68
N GLU A 121 -6.30 -1.03 -1.87
CA GLU A 121 -5.27 -0.37 -2.68
C GLU A 121 -5.00 1.03 -2.14
N ILE A 122 -3.72 1.39 -1.99
CA ILE A 122 -3.27 2.57 -1.24
C ILE A 122 -2.78 3.64 -2.20
N ALA A 123 -3.36 4.85 -2.15
CA ALA A 123 -2.86 6.01 -2.89
C ALA A 123 -1.52 6.48 -2.32
N ILE A 124 -0.45 6.51 -3.12
CA ILE A 124 0.88 6.99 -2.71
C ILE A 124 1.43 8.01 -3.71
N GLY A 125 1.95 9.14 -3.21
CA GLY A 125 2.57 10.15 -4.05
C GLY A 125 3.91 9.70 -4.62
N ASP A 126 4.16 9.98 -5.91
CA ASP A 126 5.41 9.66 -6.60
C ASP A 126 6.65 10.34 -5.99
N ASN A 127 6.46 11.46 -5.30
CA ASN A 127 7.51 12.17 -4.57
C ASN A 127 8.14 11.34 -3.43
N LEU A 128 7.52 10.25 -3.01
CA LEU A 128 8.05 9.32 -2.00
C LEU A 128 8.88 8.20 -2.63
N LEU A 129 8.84 8.05 -3.96
CA LEU A 129 9.45 6.95 -4.70
C LEU A 129 10.87 7.29 -5.17
N ILE A 130 11.72 7.75 -4.24
CA ILE A 130 13.07 8.27 -4.52
C ILE A 130 14.06 7.21 -5.01
N TYR A 131 13.80 5.94 -4.72
CA TYR A 131 14.62 4.81 -5.20
C TYR A 131 13.77 3.83 -6.02
N PRO A 132 14.34 3.20 -7.06
CA PRO A 132 13.60 2.27 -7.92
C PRO A 132 12.97 1.10 -7.16
N TRP A 133 13.67 0.55 -6.15
CA TRP A 133 13.15 -0.54 -5.33
C TRP A 133 11.93 -0.13 -4.49
N ILE A 134 11.85 1.13 -4.02
CA ILE A 134 10.68 1.63 -3.28
C ILE A 134 9.45 1.57 -4.18
N LYS A 135 9.56 2.03 -5.45
CA LYS A 135 8.46 1.98 -6.41
C LYS A 135 7.95 0.55 -6.62
N LYS A 136 8.87 -0.42 -6.71
CA LYS A 136 8.51 -1.84 -6.84
C LYS A 136 7.83 -2.34 -5.57
N PHE A 137 8.43 -2.10 -4.42
CA PHE A 137 7.93 -2.54 -3.11
C PHE A 137 6.50 -2.04 -2.82
N VAL A 138 6.24 -0.74 -3.00
CA VAL A 138 4.91 -0.19 -2.71
C VAL A 138 3.84 -0.75 -3.67
N ARG A 139 4.19 -1.00 -4.94
CA ARG A 139 3.27 -1.62 -5.91
C ARG A 139 3.00 -3.11 -5.59
N VAL A 140 3.97 -3.82 -5.05
CA VAL A 140 3.76 -5.16 -4.46
C VAL A 140 2.81 -5.07 -3.26
N ASN A 141 2.93 -4.01 -2.45
CA ASN A 141 2.07 -3.76 -1.30
C ASN A 141 0.75 -3.07 -1.66
N LYS A 142 0.19 -3.37 -2.84
CA LYS A 142 -1.11 -2.83 -3.33
C LYS A 142 -1.18 -1.31 -3.43
N SER A 143 -0.05 -0.58 -3.57
CA SER A 143 -0.14 0.87 -3.75
C SER A 143 -0.30 1.25 -5.21
N PHE A 144 -1.17 2.23 -5.50
CA PHE A 144 -1.23 2.91 -6.79
C PHE A 144 -0.63 4.31 -6.68
N ILE A 145 0.00 4.76 -7.79
CA ILE A 145 0.85 5.94 -7.78
C ILE A 145 0.06 7.18 -8.17
N VAL A 146 0.10 8.19 -7.31
CA VAL A 146 -0.44 9.54 -7.56
C VAL A 146 0.70 10.43 -8.05
N GLN A 147 0.64 10.83 -9.31
CA GLN A 147 1.64 11.70 -9.90
C GLN A 147 1.43 13.15 -9.45
N ARG A 148 2.46 13.78 -8.88
CA ARG A 148 2.41 15.12 -8.29
C ARG A 148 3.30 16.14 -9.01
N THR A 149 4.43 15.70 -9.56
CA THR A 149 5.41 16.58 -10.20
C THR A 149 5.07 16.78 -11.68
N LEU A 150 3.99 17.52 -11.96
CA LEU A 150 3.42 17.67 -13.30
C LEU A 150 3.15 19.15 -13.63
N THR A 151 3.19 19.49 -14.93
CA THR A 151 2.62 20.75 -15.43
C THR A 151 1.09 20.75 -15.28
N MET A 152 0.46 21.93 -15.33
CA MET A 152 -0.99 22.05 -15.15
C MET A 152 -1.79 21.18 -16.14
N ARG A 153 -1.37 21.09 -17.40
CA ARG A 153 -2.00 20.23 -18.42
C ARG A 153 -1.86 18.75 -18.06
N GLN A 154 -0.64 18.33 -17.71
CA GLN A 154 -0.38 16.95 -17.30
C GLN A 154 -1.12 16.58 -16.02
N MET A 155 -1.31 17.55 -15.10
CA MET A 155 -2.08 17.34 -13.88
C MET A 155 -3.55 17.02 -14.18
N LEU A 156 -4.18 17.70 -15.12
CA LEU A 156 -5.55 17.39 -15.54
C LEU A 156 -5.67 15.98 -16.16
N GLU A 157 -4.75 15.64 -17.05
CA GLU A 157 -4.70 14.31 -17.68
C GLU A 157 -4.47 13.20 -16.64
N SER A 158 -3.53 13.41 -15.72
CA SER A 158 -3.21 12.47 -14.64
C SER A 158 -4.37 12.32 -13.65
N SER A 159 -5.03 13.42 -13.28
CA SER A 159 -6.20 13.39 -12.39
C SER A 159 -7.36 12.64 -13.04
N GLY A 160 -7.60 12.85 -14.33
CA GLY A 160 -8.61 12.11 -15.09
C GLY A 160 -8.28 10.61 -15.15
N ARG A 161 -7.03 10.24 -15.40
CA ARG A 161 -6.57 8.84 -15.41
C ARG A 161 -6.73 8.21 -14.03
N MET A 162 -6.33 8.90 -12.97
CA MET A 162 -6.46 8.41 -11.60
C MET A 162 -7.93 8.22 -11.23
N SER A 163 -8.82 9.15 -11.58
CA SER A 163 -10.26 9.02 -11.34
C SER A 163 -10.84 7.79 -12.04
N ARG A 164 -10.49 7.56 -13.32
CA ARG A 164 -10.89 6.34 -14.04
C ARG A 164 -10.32 5.06 -13.41
N TYR A 165 -9.06 5.12 -12.95
CA TYR A 165 -8.44 4.00 -12.26
C TYR A 165 -9.19 3.64 -10.96
N MET A 166 -9.49 4.63 -10.12
CA MET A 166 -10.23 4.41 -8.87
C MET A 166 -11.62 3.85 -9.15
N HIS A 167 -12.33 4.38 -10.16
CA HIS A 167 -13.63 3.85 -10.58
C HIS A 167 -13.52 2.39 -11.05
N HIS A 168 -12.53 2.08 -11.90
CA HIS A 168 -12.25 0.72 -12.35
C HIS A 168 -11.95 -0.22 -11.16
N THR A 169 -11.13 0.23 -10.21
CA THR A 169 -10.76 -0.57 -9.03
C THR A 169 -12.00 -0.92 -8.18
N ILE A 170 -12.88 0.04 -7.92
CA ILE A 170 -14.10 -0.18 -7.14
C ILE A 170 -15.12 -1.02 -7.92
N LYS A 171 -15.41 -0.65 -9.17
CA LYS A 171 -16.55 -1.21 -9.93
C LYS A 171 -16.24 -2.53 -10.63
N ASP A 172 -15.07 -2.61 -11.27
CA ASP A 172 -14.74 -3.73 -12.14
C ASP A 172 -13.90 -4.79 -11.41
N LYS A 173 -12.97 -4.35 -10.54
CA LYS A 173 -12.15 -5.26 -9.73
C LYS A 173 -12.80 -5.63 -8.40
N ASN A 174 -13.85 -4.93 -7.97
CA ASN A 174 -14.45 -5.05 -6.64
C ASN A 174 -13.39 -4.98 -5.52
N GLN A 175 -12.43 -4.05 -5.65
CA GLN A 175 -11.32 -3.86 -4.74
C GLN A 175 -11.45 -2.52 -4.03
N SER A 176 -11.38 -2.53 -2.71
CA SER A 176 -11.40 -1.31 -1.89
C SER A 176 -10.13 -0.48 -2.09
N ILE A 177 -10.27 0.84 -1.94
CA ILE A 177 -9.16 1.80 -1.98
C ILE A 177 -9.07 2.64 -0.71
N TRP A 178 -7.86 3.11 -0.39
CA TRP A 178 -7.63 4.11 0.64
C TRP A 178 -7.01 5.37 0.05
N ILE A 179 -7.53 6.52 0.44
CA ILE A 179 -6.99 7.84 0.12
C ILE A 179 -6.95 8.72 1.37
N ALA A 180 -5.96 9.59 1.46
CA ALA A 180 -5.93 10.65 2.46
C ALA A 180 -6.89 11.78 2.05
N GLN A 181 -7.57 12.40 3.02
CA GLN A 181 -8.53 13.48 2.73
C GLN A 181 -7.87 14.78 2.25
N ARG A 182 -6.56 14.94 2.46
CA ARG A 182 -5.81 16.12 2.03
C ARG A 182 -4.45 15.76 1.44
N GLU A 183 -3.88 16.69 0.70
CA GLU A 183 -2.51 16.60 0.23
C GLU A 183 -1.53 16.90 1.37
N GLY A 184 -0.62 15.95 1.61
CA GLY A 184 0.37 16.04 2.67
C GLY A 184 -0.17 15.79 4.07
N ARG A 185 0.74 15.52 5.02
CA ARG A 185 0.42 15.19 6.40
C ARG A 185 0.09 16.45 7.21
N ALA A 186 -0.87 16.34 8.14
CA ALA A 186 -1.09 17.35 9.16
C ALA A 186 0.05 17.31 10.20
N LYS A 187 0.90 18.32 10.21
CA LYS A 187 2.09 18.40 11.09
C LYS A 187 1.76 18.84 12.51
N ASP A 188 0.68 19.59 12.66
CA ASP A 188 0.25 20.24 13.91
C ASP A 188 -1.03 19.63 14.50
N SER A 189 -1.43 18.47 14.01
CA SER A 189 -2.69 17.82 14.38
C SER A 189 -3.96 18.59 13.99
N ASN A 190 -3.85 19.63 13.17
CA ASN A 190 -4.98 20.38 12.63
C ASN A 190 -5.31 19.89 11.21
N ASP A 191 -6.45 19.23 11.06
CA ASP A 191 -6.92 18.70 9.77
C ASP A 191 -7.87 19.67 9.04
N ARG A 192 -8.05 20.90 9.57
CA ARG A 192 -8.99 21.89 9.03
C ARG A 192 -8.35 22.90 8.06
N THR A 193 -7.03 22.85 7.87
CA THR A 193 -6.29 23.78 7.00
C THR A 193 -5.68 23.07 5.80
#